data_e192c2f929113802cc1e5fe5230dddd8
#
_entry.id   e192c2f929113802cc1e5fe5230dddd8
#
_cell.length_a   1.000
_cell.length_b   1.000
_cell.length_c   1.000
_cell.angle_alpha   90.00
_cell.angle_beta   90.00
_cell.angle_gamma   90.00
#
_symmetry.space_group_name_H-M   'P 1'
#
loop_
_entity.id
_entity.type
_entity.pdbx_description
1 polymer ?
#
loop_
_entity_poly.entity_id
_entity_poly.type
_entity_poly.pdbx_seq_one_letter_code
_entity_poly.pdbx_strand_id
1 'polypeptide(L)'
;MSQSRTYIDIGNSAVKWRTNESEVFSKNIDGFSIKSLPNSDVFWISSVAYPDTVNSIKKHFTNVHEAQSLREFGKLVLSYDDPSGLGVDRFLAMLGAQLHFPDKDLLIIDVGSAITFDVIKGSGYHQGGLIMPGLKALRSSFKKFSTTSQTLESFSIKNNTKEAWSSGTHAMLLASINQQISEFKLKYPVGEALISGGIVKEILKDLPKSINYIDNLVLDGLESYSEIVG
;
A
#
# COMPACT_ATOMS: atom_id res chain seq x y z
N MET A 1 -3.75 0.81 32.82
CA MET A 1 -3.03 1.51 31.73
C MET A 1 -3.27 0.72 30.46
N SER A 2 -3.61 1.35 29.34
CA SER A 2 -3.74 0.65 28.07
C SER A 2 -2.36 0.15 27.62
N GLN A 3 -2.31 -1.05 27.08
CA GLN A 3 -1.08 -1.66 26.59
C GLN A 3 -0.56 -0.85 25.38
N SER A 4 0.72 -0.48 25.39
CA SER A 4 1.32 0.25 24.28
C SER A 4 1.56 -0.71 23.11
N ARG A 5 1.12 -0.31 21.91
CA ARG A 5 1.22 -1.10 20.67
C ARG A 5 2.01 -0.35 19.62
N THR A 6 2.86 -1.05 18.88
CA THR A 6 3.56 -0.54 17.70
C THR A 6 3.17 -1.37 16.49
N TYR A 7 2.72 -0.68 15.44
CA TYR A 7 2.36 -1.25 14.15
C TYR A 7 3.46 -0.96 13.15
N ILE A 8 3.95 -1.99 12.44
CA ILE A 8 5.12 -1.90 11.55
C ILE A 8 4.73 -2.50 10.20
N ASP A 9 4.89 -1.73 9.14
CA ASP A 9 4.76 -2.19 7.77
C ASP A 9 6.13 -2.23 7.09
N ILE A 10 6.60 -3.44 6.73
CA ILE A 10 7.88 -3.69 6.07
C ILE A 10 7.62 -3.97 4.60
N GLY A 11 7.65 -2.90 3.81
CA GLY A 11 7.54 -2.97 2.36
C GLY A 11 8.89 -3.14 1.65
N ASN A 12 8.86 -3.28 0.32
CA ASN A 12 10.06 -3.49 -0.50
C ASN A 12 11.06 -2.31 -0.50
N SER A 13 10.63 -1.09 -0.20
CA SER A 13 11.48 0.11 -0.28
C SER A 13 11.60 0.86 1.04
N ALA A 14 10.67 0.67 1.95
CA ALA A 14 10.63 1.41 3.21
C ALA A 14 9.99 0.58 4.32
N VAL A 15 10.36 0.92 5.55
CA VAL A 15 9.67 0.49 6.78
C VAL A 15 8.90 1.69 7.30
N LYS A 16 7.61 1.51 7.54
CA LYS A 16 6.74 2.49 8.18
C LYS A 16 6.27 1.97 9.52
N TRP A 17 6.14 2.84 10.51
CA TRP A 17 5.60 2.43 11.81
C TRP A 17 4.90 3.58 12.51
N ARG A 18 3.97 3.23 13.40
CA ARG A 18 3.34 4.14 14.37
C ARG A 18 3.04 3.40 15.68
N THR A 19 2.87 4.13 16.75
CA THR A 19 2.23 3.65 17.98
C THR A 19 0.74 4.00 17.96
N ASN A 20 -0.06 3.51 18.92
CA ASN A 20 -1.52 3.70 18.98
C ASN A 20 -2.03 5.11 18.67
N GLU A 21 -1.29 6.16 18.99
CA GLU A 21 -1.75 7.56 18.87
C GLU A 21 -0.68 8.49 18.25
N SER A 22 0.36 7.92 17.64
CA SER A 22 1.48 8.72 17.15
C SER A 22 1.43 8.99 15.65
N GLU A 23 2.19 10.00 15.22
CA GLU A 23 2.52 10.20 13.82
C GLU A 23 3.18 8.97 13.21
N VAL A 24 3.01 8.81 11.90
CA VAL A 24 3.67 7.72 11.16
C VAL A 24 5.11 8.12 10.85
N PHE A 25 6.03 7.27 11.25
CA PHE A 25 7.44 7.34 10.89
C PHE A 25 7.71 6.48 9.66
N SER A 26 8.65 6.90 8.83
CA SER A 26 9.08 6.14 7.65
C SER A 26 10.59 6.25 7.47
N LYS A 27 11.22 5.13 7.12
CA LYS A 27 12.63 5.07 6.71
C LYS A 27 12.80 4.14 5.51
N ASN A 28 13.70 4.50 4.60
CA ASN A 28 14.12 3.57 3.56
C ASN A 28 14.68 2.29 4.20
N ILE A 29 14.42 1.16 3.59
CA ILE A 29 14.82 -0.15 4.12
C ILE A 29 16.33 -0.24 4.39
N ASP A 30 17.17 0.29 3.49
CA ASP A 30 18.64 0.28 3.64
C ASP A 30 19.13 1.13 4.84
N GLY A 31 18.35 2.10 5.27
CA GLY A 31 18.66 3.00 6.41
C GLY A 31 17.87 2.65 7.68
N PHE A 32 17.05 1.59 7.64
CA PHE A 32 16.28 1.19 8.81
C PHE A 32 17.16 0.53 9.87
N SER A 33 16.93 0.89 11.11
CA SER A 33 17.52 0.27 12.28
C SER A 33 16.45 -0.05 13.31
N ILE A 34 16.52 -1.24 13.91
CA ILE A 34 15.61 -1.66 14.98
C ILE A 34 15.61 -0.66 16.14
N LYS A 35 16.75 -0.01 16.41
CA LYS A 35 16.87 1.05 17.41
C LYS A 35 15.99 2.28 17.15
N SER A 36 15.42 2.41 15.94
CA SER A 36 14.46 3.47 15.59
C SER A 36 13.06 3.18 16.07
N LEU A 37 12.76 1.93 16.41
CA LEU A 37 11.45 1.55 16.92
C LEU A 37 11.30 1.99 18.38
N PRO A 38 10.10 2.46 18.78
CA PRO A 38 9.82 2.78 20.16
C PRO A 38 9.80 1.52 21.02
N ASN A 39 9.91 1.69 22.32
CA ASN A 39 9.67 0.61 23.27
C ASN A 39 8.15 0.46 23.50
N SER A 40 7.60 -0.70 23.22
CA SER A 40 6.18 -1.01 23.34
C SER A 40 5.94 -2.38 23.91
N ASP A 41 4.76 -2.60 24.50
CA ASP A 41 4.37 -3.88 25.09
C ASP A 41 4.07 -4.95 24.03
N VAL A 42 3.59 -4.51 22.84
CA VAL A 42 3.22 -5.40 21.74
C VAL A 42 3.62 -4.79 20.40
N PHE A 43 4.10 -5.63 19.50
CA PHE A 43 4.44 -5.27 18.14
C PHE A 43 3.62 -6.09 17.14
N TRP A 44 2.99 -5.41 16.19
CA TRP A 44 2.31 -6.03 15.06
C TRP A 44 3.04 -5.70 13.77
N ILE A 45 3.31 -6.72 12.96
CA ILE A 45 4.11 -6.58 11.73
C ILE A 45 3.30 -7.02 10.51
N SER A 46 3.26 -6.17 9.50
CA SER A 46 2.99 -6.49 8.11
C SER A 46 4.33 -6.65 7.39
N SER A 47 4.56 -7.75 6.68
CA SER A 47 5.80 -7.91 5.90
C SER A 47 5.56 -8.73 4.64
N VAL A 48 5.95 -8.17 3.50
CA VAL A 48 5.98 -8.86 2.20
C VAL A 48 7.41 -9.10 1.71
N ALA A 49 8.40 -8.63 2.47
CA ALA A 49 9.82 -8.70 2.13
C ALA A 49 10.68 -8.71 3.41
N TYR A 50 11.97 -9.00 3.27
CA TYR A 50 12.99 -8.87 4.31
C TYR A 50 12.73 -9.71 5.57
N PRO A 51 12.64 -11.05 5.47
CA PRO A 51 12.42 -11.94 6.61
C PRO A 51 13.52 -11.78 7.68
N ASP A 52 14.75 -11.41 7.32
CA ASP A 52 15.83 -11.16 8.27
C ASP A 52 15.56 -9.93 9.16
N THR A 53 14.91 -8.90 8.61
CA THR A 53 14.48 -7.74 9.40
C THR A 53 13.41 -8.15 10.41
N VAL A 54 12.41 -8.92 9.98
CA VAL A 54 11.36 -9.46 10.87
C VAL A 54 11.98 -10.32 11.98
N ASN A 55 12.87 -11.26 11.63
CA ASN A 55 13.56 -12.10 12.58
C ASN A 55 14.40 -11.29 13.57
N SER A 56 15.01 -10.22 13.11
CA SER A 56 15.79 -9.33 13.99
C SER A 56 14.90 -8.58 14.98
N ILE A 57 13.72 -8.12 14.55
CA ILE A 57 12.72 -7.51 15.45
C ILE A 57 12.25 -8.52 16.48
N LYS A 58 11.91 -9.75 16.08
CA LYS A 58 11.49 -10.84 16.98
C LYS A 58 12.55 -11.25 18.01
N LYS A 59 13.84 -11.12 17.64
CA LYS A 59 14.95 -11.40 18.60
C LYS A 59 15.15 -10.27 19.59
N HIS A 60 14.81 -9.04 19.22
CA HIS A 60 15.06 -7.86 20.04
C HIS A 60 13.91 -7.51 20.98
N PHE A 61 12.66 -7.71 20.52
CA PHE A 61 11.46 -7.42 21.27
C PHE A 61 10.71 -8.71 21.63
N THR A 62 10.07 -8.68 22.79
CA THR A 62 9.09 -9.69 23.18
C THR A 62 7.72 -9.34 22.62
N ASN A 63 6.82 -10.32 22.52
CA ASN A 63 5.43 -10.12 22.12
C ASN A 63 5.29 -9.46 20.72
N VAL A 64 5.86 -10.12 19.70
CA VAL A 64 5.85 -9.70 18.30
C VAL A 64 4.98 -10.65 17.50
N HIS A 65 3.95 -10.09 16.86
CA HIS A 65 2.98 -10.81 16.02
C HIS A 65 3.11 -10.39 14.57
N GLU A 66 2.97 -11.35 13.66
CA GLU A 66 2.89 -11.08 12.22
C GLU A 66 1.46 -11.26 11.72
N ALA A 67 0.96 -10.27 10.98
CA ALA A 67 -0.30 -10.41 10.26
C ALA A 67 -0.13 -11.38 9.08
N GLN A 68 -1.22 -12.07 8.75
CA GLN A 68 -1.29 -13.00 7.63
C GLN A 68 -2.55 -12.74 6.82
N SER A 69 -2.50 -12.99 5.51
CA SER A 69 -3.69 -12.99 4.68
C SER A 69 -4.55 -14.22 5.03
N LEU A 70 -5.80 -13.98 5.38
CA LEU A 70 -6.75 -15.01 5.76
C LEU A 70 -7.89 -15.06 4.75
N ARG A 71 -8.45 -16.26 4.50
CA ARG A 71 -9.56 -16.41 3.57
C ARG A 71 -10.79 -15.62 3.98
N GLU A 72 -11.06 -15.58 5.26
CA GLU A 72 -12.17 -14.84 5.86
C GLU A 72 -11.64 -14.11 7.09
N PHE A 73 -11.94 -12.82 7.18
CA PHE A 73 -11.55 -11.99 8.31
C PHE A 73 -12.56 -10.84 8.48
N GLY A 74 -13.31 -10.86 9.56
CA GLY A 74 -14.44 -9.95 9.74
C GLY A 74 -15.44 -10.09 8.58
N LYS A 75 -15.68 -9.01 7.84
CA LYS A 75 -16.50 -9.05 6.62
C LYS A 75 -15.71 -9.40 5.36
N LEU A 76 -14.38 -9.30 5.39
CA LEU A 76 -13.56 -9.53 4.21
C LEU A 76 -13.48 -11.02 3.89
N VAL A 77 -13.89 -11.39 2.66
CA VAL A 77 -13.77 -12.74 2.11
C VAL A 77 -12.91 -12.66 0.84
N LEU A 78 -11.76 -13.32 0.85
CA LEU A 78 -10.84 -13.32 -0.29
C LEU A 78 -11.33 -14.21 -1.43
N SER A 79 -11.14 -13.76 -2.67
CA SER A 79 -11.38 -14.54 -3.89
C SER A 79 -10.24 -15.51 -4.25
N TYR A 80 -9.11 -15.42 -3.58
CA TYR A 80 -7.97 -16.29 -3.81
C TYR A 80 -8.23 -17.70 -3.28
N ASP A 81 -7.93 -18.73 -4.06
CA ASP A 81 -8.06 -20.13 -3.62
C ASP A 81 -7.11 -20.44 -2.46
N ASP A 82 -5.87 -19.95 -2.55
CA ASP A 82 -4.90 -19.94 -1.47
C ASP A 82 -4.69 -18.50 -0.96
N PRO A 83 -5.14 -18.17 0.26
CA PRO A 83 -4.96 -16.84 0.84
C PRO A 83 -3.50 -16.41 0.95
N SER A 84 -2.56 -17.36 1.13
CA SER A 84 -1.13 -17.07 1.22
C SER A 84 -0.53 -16.50 -0.07
N GLY A 85 -1.22 -16.69 -1.20
CA GLY A 85 -0.85 -16.09 -2.49
C GLY A 85 -1.16 -14.60 -2.60
N LEU A 86 -1.94 -14.03 -1.66
CA LEU A 86 -2.19 -12.59 -1.60
C LEU A 86 -1.19 -11.94 -0.63
N GLY A 87 -0.48 -10.91 -1.08
CA GLY A 87 0.39 -10.12 -0.21
C GLY A 87 -0.37 -9.55 0.99
N VAL A 88 0.22 -9.68 2.18
CA VAL A 88 -0.42 -9.23 3.42
C VAL A 88 -0.65 -7.72 3.44
N ASP A 89 0.18 -6.94 2.77
CA ASP A 89 0.01 -5.50 2.58
C ASP A 89 -1.30 -5.17 1.84
N ARG A 90 -1.63 -5.90 0.77
CA ARG A 90 -2.90 -5.77 0.04
C ARG A 90 -4.10 -6.18 0.90
N PHE A 91 -3.96 -7.28 1.63
CA PHE A 91 -4.99 -7.75 2.56
C PHE A 91 -5.30 -6.68 3.62
N LEU A 92 -4.26 -6.12 4.24
CA LEU A 92 -4.41 -5.08 5.25
C LEU A 92 -4.92 -3.75 4.66
N ALA A 93 -4.47 -3.37 3.46
CA ALA A 93 -5.03 -2.19 2.78
C ALA A 93 -6.54 -2.33 2.53
N MET A 94 -7.03 -3.54 2.21
CA MET A 94 -8.46 -3.81 2.08
C MET A 94 -9.20 -3.67 3.41
N LEU A 95 -8.63 -4.17 4.52
CA LEU A 95 -9.20 -3.97 5.87
C LEU A 95 -9.24 -2.49 6.25
N GLY A 96 -8.14 -1.76 6.03
CA GLY A 96 -8.09 -0.32 6.26
C GLY A 96 -9.12 0.45 5.44
N ALA A 97 -9.30 0.08 4.17
CA ALA A 97 -10.31 0.71 3.30
C ALA A 97 -11.74 0.49 3.80
N GLN A 98 -12.06 -0.70 4.33
CA GLN A 98 -13.39 -0.99 4.90
C GLN A 98 -13.68 -0.19 6.17
N LEU A 99 -12.66 0.20 6.95
CA LEU A 99 -12.83 1.10 8.11
C LEU A 99 -13.29 2.49 7.68
N HIS A 100 -12.68 3.03 6.62
CA HIS A 100 -12.99 4.37 6.13
C HIS A 100 -14.32 4.43 5.36
N PHE A 101 -14.67 3.36 4.65
CA PHE A 101 -15.87 3.27 3.81
C PHE A 101 -16.60 1.95 4.03
N PRO A 102 -17.25 1.77 5.18
CA PRO A 102 -18.00 0.55 5.46
C PRO A 102 -19.16 0.37 4.47
N ASP A 103 -19.40 -0.89 4.11
CA ASP A 103 -20.53 -1.31 3.25
C ASP A 103 -20.57 -0.70 1.84
N LYS A 104 -19.42 -0.17 1.35
CA LYS A 104 -19.27 0.36 -0.03
C LYS A 104 -18.54 -0.63 -0.93
N ASP A 105 -18.89 -0.60 -2.23
CA ASP A 105 -18.02 -1.18 -3.25
C ASP A 105 -16.78 -0.30 -3.35
N LEU A 106 -15.58 -0.90 -3.22
CA LEU A 106 -14.31 -0.18 -3.13
C LEU A 106 -13.34 -0.60 -4.22
N LEU A 107 -12.67 0.37 -4.83
CA LEU A 107 -11.42 0.20 -5.54
C LEU A 107 -10.29 0.74 -4.65
N ILE A 108 -9.39 -0.12 -4.25
CA ILE A 108 -8.22 0.22 -3.44
C ILE A 108 -7.00 0.26 -4.35
N ILE A 109 -6.30 1.39 -4.39
CA ILE A 109 -5.10 1.60 -5.20
C ILE A 109 -3.96 1.91 -4.25
N ASP A 110 -2.90 1.09 -4.25
CA ASP A 110 -1.65 1.41 -3.54
C ASP A 110 -0.53 1.69 -4.55
N VAL A 111 0.10 2.87 -4.43
CA VAL A 111 1.14 3.35 -5.35
C VAL A 111 2.49 3.33 -4.64
N GLY A 112 3.12 2.18 -4.67
CA GLY A 112 4.42 1.91 -4.04
C GLY A 112 5.48 1.44 -5.02
N SER A 113 6.29 0.46 -4.61
CA SER A 113 7.28 -0.23 -5.45
C SER A 113 6.61 -1.00 -6.59
N ALA A 114 5.43 -1.52 -6.35
CA ALA A 114 4.43 -1.91 -7.32
C ALA A 114 3.22 -0.97 -7.21
N ILE A 115 2.35 -0.98 -8.20
CA ILE A 115 1.01 -0.41 -8.10
C ILE A 115 0.06 -1.58 -8.01
N THR A 116 -0.76 -1.61 -6.97
CA THR A 116 -1.79 -2.63 -6.82
C THR A 116 -3.18 -2.03 -6.92
N PHE A 117 -4.10 -2.81 -7.44
CA PHE A 117 -5.52 -2.47 -7.54
C PHE A 117 -6.30 -3.65 -6.99
N ASP A 118 -7.13 -3.42 -5.99
CA ASP A 118 -8.00 -4.44 -5.42
C ASP A 118 -9.44 -3.95 -5.39
N VAL A 119 -10.39 -4.82 -5.72
CA VAL A 119 -11.80 -4.49 -5.71
C VAL A 119 -12.52 -5.31 -4.65
N ILE A 120 -13.23 -4.64 -3.75
CA ILE A 120 -14.10 -5.28 -2.75
C ILE A 120 -15.54 -4.82 -2.97
N LYS A 121 -16.48 -5.75 -2.82
CA LYS A 121 -17.91 -5.45 -2.75
C LYS A 121 -18.28 -4.88 -1.38
N GLY A 122 -19.35 -4.09 -1.31
CA GLY A 122 -19.90 -3.64 -0.03
C GLY A 122 -20.27 -4.77 0.93
N SER A 123 -20.52 -5.97 0.40
CA SER A 123 -20.68 -7.20 1.20
C SER A 123 -19.38 -7.72 1.83
N GLY A 124 -18.22 -7.16 1.48
CA GLY A 124 -16.91 -7.63 1.93
C GLY A 124 -16.22 -8.61 0.98
N TYR A 125 -16.86 -9.04 -0.11
CA TYR A 125 -16.28 -10.03 -1.02
C TYR A 125 -15.25 -9.39 -1.96
N HIS A 126 -13.99 -9.84 -1.86
CA HIS A 126 -12.90 -9.46 -2.76
C HIS A 126 -13.12 -10.01 -4.16
N GLN A 127 -13.04 -9.17 -5.18
CA GLN A 127 -13.26 -9.53 -6.58
C GLN A 127 -11.98 -9.90 -7.33
N GLY A 128 -10.83 -9.77 -6.68
CA GLY A 128 -9.51 -9.88 -7.29
C GLY A 128 -8.87 -8.51 -7.50
N GLY A 129 -7.69 -8.51 -8.09
CA GLY A 129 -6.92 -7.28 -8.29
C GLY A 129 -5.88 -7.40 -9.40
N LEU A 130 -5.13 -6.31 -9.60
CA LEU A 130 -4.03 -6.20 -10.56
C LEU A 130 -2.76 -5.78 -9.82
N ILE A 131 -1.62 -6.19 -10.35
CA ILE A 131 -0.29 -5.73 -9.92
C ILE A 131 0.42 -5.19 -11.15
N MET A 132 0.91 -3.95 -11.06
CA MET A 132 1.68 -3.29 -12.12
C MET A 132 3.02 -2.79 -11.55
N PRO A 133 4.04 -2.59 -12.40
CA PRO A 133 5.28 -1.98 -11.95
C PRO A 133 5.05 -0.57 -11.42
N GLY A 134 5.61 -0.25 -10.25
CA GLY A 134 5.67 1.13 -9.78
C GLY A 134 6.64 1.98 -10.61
N LEU A 135 6.64 3.30 -10.39
CA LEU A 135 7.38 4.25 -11.24
C LEU A 135 8.87 3.93 -11.34
N LYS A 136 9.51 3.56 -10.23
CA LYS A 136 10.94 3.20 -10.22
C LYS A 136 11.22 1.94 -11.04
N ALA A 137 10.40 0.90 -10.88
CA ALA A 137 10.52 -0.35 -11.63
C ALA A 137 10.27 -0.10 -13.14
N LEU A 138 9.24 0.66 -13.47
CA LEU A 138 8.92 1.04 -14.84
C LEU A 138 10.07 1.82 -15.48
N ARG A 139 10.64 2.81 -14.81
CA ARG A 139 11.77 3.61 -15.31
C ARG A 139 13.06 2.81 -15.47
N SER A 140 13.27 1.78 -14.66
CA SER A 140 14.45 0.91 -14.74
C SER A 140 14.29 -0.25 -15.73
N SER A 141 13.09 -0.50 -16.26
CA SER A 141 12.79 -1.66 -17.11
C SER A 141 13.55 -1.68 -18.45
N PHE A 142 13.90 -0.52 -18.97
CA PHE A 142 14.62 -0.40 -20.25
C PHE A 142 16.04 0.11 -20.03
N LYS A 143 17.03 -0.79 -20.05
CA LYS A 143 18.44 -0.50 -19.68
C LYS A 143 19.02 0.76 -20.33
N LYS A 144 18.73 1.00 -21.62
CA LYS A 144 19.27 2.17 -22.36
C LYS A 144 18.83 3.51 -21.78
N PHE A 145 17.63 3.58 -21.18
CA PHE A 145 17.05 4.80 -20.65
C PHE A 145 16.84 4.70 -19.12
N SER A 146 17.37 3.64 -18.51
CA SER A 146 17.19 3.36 -17.09
C SER A 146 17.59 4.58 -16.23
N THR A 147 16.72 4.92 -15.30
CA THR A 147 16.94 5.94 -14.30
C THR A 147 16.28 5.56 -12.99
N THR A 148 16.94 5.87 -11.88
CA THR A 148 16.39 5.71 -10.53
C THR A 148 15.64 6.94 -10.05
N SER A 149 15.63 8.03 -10.83
CA SER A 149 14.90 9.26 -10.50
C SER A 149 13.41 8.96 -10.34
N GLN A 150 12.82 9.44 -9.26
CA GLN A 150 11.37 9.42 -9.02
C GLN A 150 10.73 10.79 -9.22
N THR A 151 11.49 11.78 -9.69
CA THR A 151 10.96 13.13 -9.92
C THR A 151 9.81 13.07 -10.93
N LEU A 152 8.67 13.60 -10.52
CA LEU A 152 7.49 13.72 -11.35
C LEU A 152 7.52 15.07 -12.05
N GLU A 153 7.61 15.03 -13.36
CA GLU A 153 7.49 16.23 -14.20
C GLU A 153 6.06 16.34 -14.75
N SER A 154 5.60 17.55 -15.00
CA SER A 154 4.32 17.73 -15.69
C SER A 154 4.33 17.01 -17.03
N PHE A 155 3.22 16.32 -17.36
CA PHE A 155 3.07 15.67 -18.65
C PHE A 155 3.20 16.70 -19.78
N SER A 156 4.21 16.53 -20.63
CA SER A 156 4.40 17.31 -21.85
C SER A 156 5.30 16.55 -22.81
N ILE A 157 5.13 16.84 -24.13
CA ILE A 157 6.03 16.34 -25.15
C ILE A 157 7.41 16.96 -24.94
N LYS A 158 8.44 16.15 -24.96
CA LYS A 158 9.84 16.53 -24.71
C LYS A 158 10.67 16.38 -25.99
N ASN A 159 11.73 17.19 -26.10
CA ASN A 159 12.63 17.21 -27.26
C ASN A 159 13.97 16.51 -26.99
N ASN A 160 14.14 15.83 -25.87
CA ASN A 160 15.30 15.01 -25.57
C ASN A 160 14.89 13.68 -24.94
N THR A 161 15.71 12.66 -25.14
CA THR A 161 15.41 11.27 -24.77
C THR A 161 15.21 11.07 -23.27
N LYS A 162 16.01 11.71 -22.43
CA LYS A 162 15.94 11.52 -20.97
C LYS A 162 14.63 12.06 -20.40
N GLU A 163 14.26 13.25 -20.79
CA GLU A 163 13.00 13.85 -20.34
C GLU A 163 11.78 13.15 -20.99
N ALA A 164 11.89 12.75 -22.26
CA ALA A 164 10.84 12.00 -22.96
C ALA A 164 10.55 10.67 -22.24
N TRP A 165 11.60 9.95 -21.79
CA TRP A 165 11.44 8.73 -21.01
C TRP A 165 10.80 8.99 -19.64
N SER A 166 11.25 10.05 -18.93
CA SER A 166 10.69 10.45 -17.64
C SER A 166 9.22 10.84 -17.74
N SER A 167 8.87 11.69 -18.71
CA SER A 167 7.49 12.10 -18.98
C SER A 167 6.60 10.94 -19.43
N GLY A 168 7.12 10.08 -20.31
CA GLY A 168 6.37 8.92 -20.83
C GLY A 168 6.03 7.92 -19.74
N THR A 169 6.99 7.59 -18.86
CA THR A 169 6.74 6.68 -17.72
C THR A 169 5.79 7.28 -16.70
N HIS A 170 5.81 8.60 -16.49
CA HIS A 170 4.81 9.28 -15.66
C HIS A 170 3.41 9.21 -16.29
N ALA A 171 3.31 9.46 -17.59
CA ALA A 171 2.06 9.35 -18.33
C ALA A 171 1.47 7.92 -18.27
N MET A 172 2.30 6.88 -18.37
CA MET A 172 1.86 5.49 -18.22
C MET A 172 1.29 5.22 -16.83
N LEU A 173 1.95 5.72 -15.77
CA LEU A 173 1.46 5.62 -14.39
C LEU A 173 0.07 6.24 -14.26
N LEU A 174 -0.10 7.50 -14.67
CA LEU A 174 -1.37 8.21 -14.57
C LEU A 174 -2.46 7.58 -15.44
N ALA A 175 -2.13 7.17 -16.66
CA ALA A 175 -3.09 6.53 -17.56
C ALA A 175 -3.63 5.22 -16.97
N SER A 176 -2.76 4.39 -16.38
CA SER A 176 -3.19 3.13 -15.75
C SER A 176 -4.11 3.37 -14.56
N ILE A 177 -3.78 4.32 -13.68
CA ILE A 177 -4.63 4.67 -12.54
C ILE A 177 -5.99 5.21 -13.00
N ASN A 178 -5.99 6.18 -13.92
CA ASN A 178 -7.22 6.80 -14.44
C ASN A 178 -8.12 5.77 -15.15
N GLN A 179 -7.52 4.84 -15.90
CA GLN A 179 -8.28 3.78 -16.58
C GLN A 179 -8.99 2.87 -15.58
N GLN A 180 -8.28 2.41 -14.55
CA GLN A 180 -8.88 1.53 -13.52
C GLN A 180 -9.98 2.23 -12.73
N ILE A 181 -9.80 3.52 -12.39
CA ILE A 181 -10.86 4.32 -11.75
C ILE A 181 -12.10 4.40 -12.66
N SER A 182 -11.89 4.67 -13.94
CA SER A 182 -12.98 4.82 -14.92
C SER A 182 -13.76 3.51 -15.09
N GLU A 183 -13.06 2.39 -15.28
CA GLU A 183 -13.69 1.06 -15.38
C GLU A 183 -14.44 0.66 -14.11
N PHE A 184 -13.85 0.95 -12.94
CA PHE A 184 -14.50 0.69 -11.67
C PHE A 184 -15.79 1.51 -11.53
N LYS A 185 -15.75 2.83 -11.82
CA LYS A 185 -16.94 3.70 -11.71
C LYS A 185 -18.03 3.35 -12.72
N LEU A 186 -17.70 2.83 -13.90
CA LEU A 186 -18.66 2.30 -14.85
C LEU A 186 -19.39 1.07 -14.30
N LYS A 187 -18.69 0.19 -13.64
CA LYS A 187 -19.27 -1.05 -13.05
C LYS A 187 -19.95 -0.81 -11.71
N TYR A 188 -19.45 0.14 -10.92
CA TYR A 188 -19.87 0.48 -9.57
C TYR A 188 -20.08 1.99 -9.42
N PRO A 189 -21.15 2.57 -9.98
CA PRO A 189 -21.34 4.03 -10.04
C PRO A 189 -21.35 4.73 -8.67
N VAL A 190 -21.82 4.04 -7.63
CA VAL A 190 -21.86 4.55 -6.23
C VAL A 190 -20.73 4.03 -5.37
N GLY A 191 -19.81 3.25 -5.94
CA GLY A 191 -18.62 2.76 -5.26
C GLY A 191 -17.60 3.88 -5.01
N GLU A 192 -16.67 3.66 -4.10
CA GLU A 192 -15.61 4.61 -3.77
C GLU A 192 -14.26 4.12 -4.28
N ALA A 193 -13.47 5.03 -4.85
CA ALA A 193 -12.08 4.77 -5.22
C ALA A 193 -11.15 5.42 -4.21
N LEU A 194 -10.26 4.62 -3.63
CA LEU A 194 -9.27 5.05 -2.65
C LEU A 194 -7.87 4.90 -3.23
N ILE A 195 -7.00 5.82 -2.89
CA ILE A 195 -5.58 5.76 -3.27
C ILE A 195 -4.69 6.01 -2.05
N SER A 196 -3.66 5.18 -1.91
CA SER A 196 -2.61 5.28 -0.90
C SER A 196 -1.24 5.11 -1.56
N GLY A 197 -0.18 5.37 -0.82
CA GLY A 197 1.19 5.14 -1.29
C GLY A 197 2.10 6.35 -1.24
N GLY A 198 3.40 6.09 -1.30
CA GLY A 198 4.43 7.08 -0.99
C GLY A 198 4.50 8.29 -1.92
N ILE A 199 4.15 8.13 -3.21
CA ILE A 199 4.23 9.21 -4.20
C ILE A 199 2.87 9.85 -4.52
N VAL A 200 1.81 9.41 -3.86
CA VAL A 200 0.44 9.83 -4.20
C VAL A 200 0.25 11.34 -4.04
N LYS A 201 0.79 11.94 -2.98
CA LYS A 201 0.68 13.40 -2.75
C LYS A 201 1.18 14.22 -3.94
N GLU A 202 2.18 13.72 -4.66
CA GLU A 202 2.76 14.40 -5.82
C GLU A 202 1.90 14.30 -7.09
N ILE A 203 1.09 13.23 -7.22
CA ILE A 203 0.24 12.97 -8.39
C ILE A 203 -1.23 13.34 -8.18
N LEU A 204 -1.67 13.66 -6.97
CA LEU A 204 -3.08 13.95 -6.66
C LEU A 204 -3.70 15.01 -7.56
N LYS A 205 -2.93 16.03 -7.93
CA LYS A 205 -3.38 17.10 -8.83
C LYS A 205 -3.74 16.63 -10.23
N ASP A 206 -3.17 15.49 -10.65
CA ASP A 206 -3.31 14.89 -11.98
C ASP A 206 -4.34 13.75 -12.00
N LEU A 207 -4.99 13.48 -10.85
CA LEU A 207 -6.01 12.45 -10.68
C LEU A 207 -7.42 13.05 -10.61
N PRO A 208 -8.48 12.24 -10.85
CA PRO A 208 -9.86 12.69 -10.71
C PRO A 208 -10.15 13.18 -9.28
N LYS A 209 -10.89 14.28 -9.15
CA LYS A 209 -11.29 14.82 -7.84
C LYS A 209 -12.18 13.87 -7.02
N SER A 210 -12.72 12.84 -7.64
CA SER A 210 -13.55 11.83 -7.00
C SER A 210 -12.76 10.71 -6.32
N ILE A 211 -11.42 10.78 -6.35
CA ILE A 211 -10.59 9.81 -5.64
C ILE A 211 -10.37 10.25 -4.19
N ASN A 212 -10.48 9.30 -3.28
CA ASN A 212 -10.22 9.52 -1.86
C ASN A 212 -8.77 9.17 -1.53
N TYR A 213 -7.95 10.15 -1.21
CA TYR A 213 -6.60 9.89 -0.72
C TYR A 213 -6.64 9.56 0.76
N ILE A 214 -6.12 8.38 1.11
CA ILE A 214 -5.95 7.92 2.50
C ILE A 214 -4.48 7.58 2.70
N ASP A 215 -3.83 8.24 3.64
CA ASP A 215 -2.45 7.93 3.98
C ASP A 215 -2.39 6.65 4.85
N ASN A 216 -1.41 5.78 4.59
CA ASN A 216 -1.08 4.63 5.45
C ASN A 216 -2.19 3.57 5.65
N LEU A 217 -3.00 3.27 4.63
CA LEU A 217 -4.07 2.25 4.68
C LEU A 217 -3.62 0.90 5.25
N VAL A 218 -2.38 0.46 4.95
CA VAL A 218 -1.82 -0.80 5.48
C VAL A 218 -1.72 -0.77 7.01
N LEU A 219 -1.26 0.36 7.58
CA LEU A 219 -1.16 0.51 9.04
C LEU A 219 -2.53 0.60 9.70
N ASP A 220 -3.52 1.25 9.04
CA ASP A 220 -4.90 1.28 9.52
C ASP A 220 -5.50 -0.13 9.56
N GLY A 221 -5.27 -0.92 8.51
CA GLY A 221 -5.70 -2.31 8.45
C GLY A 221 -4.96 -3.21 9.44
N LEU A 222 -3.68 -2.97 9.70
CA LEU A 222 -2.88 -3.73 10.67
C LEU A 222 -3.37 -3.48 12.10
N GLU A 223 -3.73 -2.23 12.40
CA GLU A 223 -4.35 -1.88 13.69
C GLU A 223 -5.69 -2.63 13.87
N SER A 224 -6.59 -2.52 12.88
CA SER A 224 -7.86 -3.25 12.89
C SER A 224 -7.68 -4.76 12.99
N TYR A 225 -6.70 -5.32 12.28
CA TYR A 225 -6.35 -6.72 12.38
C TYR A 225 -5.97 -7.11 13.81
N SER A 226 -5.16 -6.30 14.46
CA SER A 226 -4.70 -6.54 15.83
C SER A 226 -5.83 -6.50 16.86
N GLU A 227 -6.86 -5.70 16.64
CA GLU A 227 -8.01 -5.60 17.55
C GLU A 227 -8.91 -6.84 17.53
N ILE A 228 -8.92 -7.57 16.40
CA ILE A 228 -9.74 -8.78 16.24
C ILE A 228 -8.99 -10.03 16.72
N VAL A 229 -7.67 -10.08 16.50
CA VAL A 229 -6.83 -11.27 16.81
C VAL A 229 -6.21 -11.20 18.20
N GLY A 230 -5.92 -10.01 18.71
CA GLY A 230 -5.25 -9.75 20.01
C GLY A 230 -6.23 -9.43 21.08
#